data_24849cffb6016436225930ed858ca82e
#
_entry.id   24849cffb6016436225930ed858ca82e
#
_cell.length_a   1.000
_cell.length_b   1.000
_cell.length_c   1.000
_cell.angle_alpha   90.00
_cell.angle_beta   90.00
_cell.angle_gamma   90.00
#
_symmetry.space_group_name_H-M   'P 1'
#
loop_
_entity.id
_entity.type
_entity.pdbx_description
1 polymer ?
#
loop_
_entity_poly.entity_id
_entity_poly.type
_entity_poly.pdbx_seq_one_letter_code
_entity_poly.pdbx_strand_id
1 'polypeptide(L)'
;MPTPKTSCNLSFFSLLIAACVGLVLAVPASADDAADAEQLHQDNCLQCHGSEVYTRADRKVDSLSALKTQVRMCEQNLGLTWFDDQVDGVASLLNKEYYNFGD
;
A
#
# COMPACT_ATOMS: atom_id res chain seq x y z
N MET A 1 -25.87 -53.42 42.94
CA MET A 1 -24.71 -53.21 42.09
C MET A 1 -24.34 -51.75 42.19
N PRO A 2 -23.21 -51.43 42.77
CA PRO A 2 -22.79 -50.04 42.80
C PRO A 2 -22.40 -49.58 41.40
N THR A 3 -23.04 -48.54 40.92
CA THR A 3 -22.64 -47.91 39.69
C THR A 3 -21.39 -47.07 39.93
N PRO A 4 -20.36 -47.14 39.05
CA PRO A 4 -19.21 -46.28 39.20
C PRO A 4 -19.61 -44.84 38.89
N LYS A 5 -19.47 -43.96 39.88
CA LYS A 5 -19.56 -42.53 39.69
C LYS A 5 -18.35 -42.07 38.89
N THR A 6 -18.53 -41.93 37.62
CA THR A 6 -17.53 -41.28 36.78
C THR A 6 -17.55 -39.79 37.13
N SER A 7 -16.69 -39.40 38.04
CA SER A 7 -16.38 -37.99 38.28
C SER A 7 -15.67 -37.43 37.07
N CYS A 8 -16.41 -36.83 36.18
CA CYS A 8 -15.84 -36.02 35.14
C CYS A 8 -15.25 -34.77 35.80
N ASN A 9 -13.93 -34.80 36.00
CA ASN A 9 -13.18 -33.62 36.41
C ASN A 9 -13.22 -32.59 35.32
N LEU A 10 -14.18 -31.69 35.38
CA LEU A 10 -14.29 -30.51 34.52
C LEU A 10 -13.17 -29.48 34.76
N SER A 11 -12.24 -29.76 35.67
CA SER A 11 -11.19 -28.81 36.05
C SER A 11 -10.00 -28.74 35.11
N PHE A 12 -9.86 -29.67 34.17
CA PHE A 12 -8.71 -29.66 33.24
C PHE A 12 -8.97 -28.93 31.93
N PHE A 13 -10.21 -28.56 31.65
CA PHE A 13 -10.53 -27.84 30.41
C PHE A 13 -10.39 -26.30 30.51
N SER A 14 -10.22 -25.78 31.71
CA SER A 14 -10.20 -24.33 31.94
C SER A 14 -8.81 -23.69 31.75
N LEU A 15 -7.77 -24.47 31.54
CA LEU A 15 -6.36 -23.95 31.45
C LEU A 15 -5.78 -23.91 30.05
N LEU A 16 -6.54 -24.33 29.04
CA LEU A 16 -6.06 -24.37 27.65
C LEU A 16 -6.65 -23.25 26.75
N ILE A 17 -7.49 -22.38 27.28
CA ILE A 17 -8.12 -21.29 26.51
C ILE A 17 -7.33 -19.97 26.62
N ALA A 18 -6.33 -19.90 27.50
CA ALA A 18 -5.59 -18.65 27.73
C ALA A 18 -4.36 -18.43 26.83
N ALA A 19 -4.07 -19.32 25.87
CA ALA A 19 -2.88 -19.24 25.04
C ALA A 19 -3.11 -18.80 23.59
N CYS A 20 -4.34 -18.41 23.23
CA CYS A 20 -4.64 -17.88 21.88
C CYS A 20 -4.84 -16.36 21.86
N VAL A 21 -4.21 -15.65 22.80
CA VAL A 21 -4.22 -14.18 22.75
C VAL A 21 -3.11 -13.69 21.83
N GLY A 22 -3.49 -13.36 20.62
CA GLY A 22 -2.95 -12.20 19.92
C GLY A 22 -1.61 -12.36 19.26
N LEU A 23 -1.49 -13.19 18.22
CA LEU A 23 -0.62 -12.82 17.12
C LEU A 23 -1.47 -11.98 16.14
N VAL A 24 -1.75 -10.75 16.51
CA VAL A 24 -2.17 -9.74 15.53
C VAL A 24 -0.96 -9.53 14.65
N LEU A 25 -0.92 -10.23 13.53
CA LEU A 25 -0.02 -9.90 12.43
C LEU A 25 -0.47 -8.52 11.97
N ALA A 26 0.27 -7.49 12.40
CA ALA A 26 0.18 -6.18 11.80
C ALA A 26 0.58 -6.35 10.33
N VAL A 27 -0.41 -6.47 9.45
CA VAL A 27 -0.19 -6.41 8.01
C VAL A 27 0.33 -5.01 7.73
N PRO A 28 1.52 -4.83 7.16
CA PRO A 28 1.96 -3.50 6.79
C PRO A 28 1.00 -2.96 5.73
N ALA A 29 0.40 -1.81 6.00
CA ALA A 29 -0.52 -1.10 5.11
C ALA A 29 0.11 -0.72 3.75
N SER A 30 1.42 -0.89 3.59
CA SER A 30 2.22 -0.47 2.43
C SER A 30 1.98 -1.25 1.14
N ALA A 31 1.39 -2.45 1.17
CA ALA A 31 1.19 -3.26 -0.03
C ALA A 31 -0.05 -2.83 -0.82
N ASP A 32 -1.12 -2.44 -0.15
CA ASP A 32 -2.34 -1.97 -0.79
C ASP A 32 -2.13 -0.59 -1.42
N ASP A 33 -1.43 0.32 -0.75
CA ASP A 33 -1.10 1.66 -1.26
C ASP A 33 -0.25 1.59 -2.54
N ALA A 34 0.69 0.65 -2.63
CA ALA A 34 1.52 0.47 -3.81
C ALA A 34 0.72 -0.09 -5.00
N ALA A 35 -0.19 -1.03 -4.75
CA ALA A 35 -1.08 -1.58 -5.79
C ALA A 35 -2.06 -0.53 -6.31
N ASP A 36 -2.59 0.32 -5.42
CA ASP A 36 -3.46 1.43 -5.79
C ASP A 36 -2.71 2.47 -6.64
N ALA A 37 -1.48 2.83 -6.28
CA ALA A 37 -0.66 3.76 -7.05
C ALA A 37 -0.36 3.25 -8.46
N GLU A 38 -0.03 1.97 -8.62
CA GLU A 38 0.17 1.32 -9.92
C GLU A 38 -1.08 1.41 -10.78
N GLN A 39 -2.25 1.08 -10.22
CA GLN A 39 -3.52 1.13 -10.92
C GLN A 39 -3.88 2.57 -11.34
N LEU A 40 -3.73 3.53 -10.43
CA LEU A 40 -3.98 4.94 -10.72
C LEU A 40 -3.09 5.46 -11.86
N HIS A 41 -1.82 5.07 -11.86
CA HIS A 41 -0.88 5.45 -12.91
C HIS A 41 -1.26 4.83 -14.26
N GLN A 42 -1.54 3.53 -14.30
CA GLN A 42 -1.93 2.85 -15.54
C GLN A 42 -3.21 3.41 -16.14
N ASP A 43 -4.21 3.63 -15.33
CA ASP A 43 -5.53 4.07 -15.80
C ASP A 43 -5.55 5.51 -16.29
N ASN A 44 -4.71 6.38 -15.73
CA ASN A 44 -4.82 7.82 -15.95
C ASN A 44 -3.62 8.45 -16.66
N CYS A 45 -2.41 7.93 -16.49
CA CYS A 45 -1.20 8.58 -17.00
C CYS A 45 -0.75 8.02 -18.34
N LEU A 46 -0.87 6.72 -18.57
CA LEU A 46 -0.36 6.06 -19.77
C LEU A 46 -1.28 6.17 -20.99
N GLN A 47 -2.44 6.80 -20.87
CA GLN A 47 -3.38 6.99 -21.99
C GLN A 47 -2.90 8.05 -22.99
N CYS A 48 -2.13 9.06 -22.55
CA CYS A 48 -1.67 10.16 -23.37
C CYS A 48 -0.21 10.04 -23.80
N HIS A 49 0.61 9.36 -23.01
CA HIS A 49 2.04 9.13 -23.28
C HIS A 49 2.49 7.79 -22.69
N GLY A 50 3.60 7.26 -23.14
CA GLY A 50 4.23 6.09 -22.53
C GLY A 50 5.22 6.49 -21.41
N SER A 51 5.99 5.52 -20.95
CA SER A 51 7.02 5.74 -19.91
C SER A 51 8.26 6.50 -20.39
N GLU A 52 8.40 6.75 -21.69
CA GLU A 52 9.53 7.48 -22.27
C GLU A 52 9.67 8.90 -21.71
N VAL A 53 8.57 9.54 -21.32
CA VAL A 53 8.60 10.89 -20.72
C VAL A 53 9.33 10.94 -19.37
N TYR A 54 9.43 9.81 -18.68
CA TYR A 54 10.13 9.71 -17.40
C TYR A 54 11.63 9.47 -17.54
N THR A 55 12.06 8.93 -18.68
CA THR A 55 13.45 8.47 -18.88
C THR A 55 14.23 9.28 -19.91
N ARG A 56 13.56 10.11 -20.69
CA ARG A 56 14.24 10.93 -21.71
C ARG A 56 15.25 11.89 -21.11
N ALA A 57 16.32 12.19 -21.86
CA ALA A 57 17.43 13.01 -21.39
C ALA A 57 17.05 14.46 -21.07
N ASP A 58 16.03 15.01 -21.74
CA ASP A 58 15.54 16.38 -21.59
C ASP A 58 14.37 16.52 -20.61
N ARG A 59 14.12 15.51 -19.76
CA ARG A 59 13.09 15.56 -18.73
C ARG A 59 13.29 16.75 -17.80
N LYS A 60 12.19 17.41 -17.45
CA LYS A 60 12.20 18.64 -16.64
C LYS A 60 12.16 18.38 -15.12
N VAL A 61 11.74 17.20 -14.72
CA VAL A 61 11.64 16.82 -13.32
C VAL A 61 13.03 16.40 -12.83
N ASP A 62 13.55 17.11 -11.85
CA ASP A 62 14.91 16.99 -11.33
C ASP A 62 15.01 16.66 -9.85
N SER A 63 13.87 16.54 -9.16
CA SER A 63 13.79 16.25 -7.72
C SER A 63 12.48 15.55 -7.36
N LEU A 64 12.44 14.89 -6.21
CA LEU A 64 11.23 14.26 -5.70
C LEU A 64 10.10 15.28 -5.48
N SER A 65 10.42 16.46 -4.98
CA SER A 65 9.46 17.55 -4.82
C SER A 65 8.88 18.02 -6.15
N ALA A 66 9.72 18.17 -7.16
CA ALA A 66 9.27 18.51 -8.52
C ALA A 66 8.41 17.39 -9.13
N LEU A 67 8.73 16.13 -8.84
CA LEU A 67 7.94 14.98 -9.29
C LEU A 67 6.53 15.00 -8.67
N LYS A 68 6.41 15.22 -7.38
CA LYS A 68 5.12 15.36 -6.70
C LYS A 68 4.28 16.49 -7.28
N THR A 69 4.91 17.63 -7.53
CA THR A 69 4.27 18.78 -8.17
C THR A 69 3.78 18.43 -9.57
N GLN A 70 4.58 17.71 -10.35
CA GLN A 70 4.21 17.28 -11.70
C GLN A 70 3.03 16.31 -11.68
N VAL A 71 3.01 15.34 -10.78
CA VAL A 71 1.89 14.40 -10.62
C VAL A 71 0.61 15.15 -10.25
N ARG A 72 0.68 16.11 -9.33
CA ARG A 72 -0.46 16.95 -8.94
C ARG A 72 -0.98 17.77 -10.13
N MET A 73 -0.11 18.35 -10.93
CA MET A 73 -0.50 19.10 -12.13
C MET A 73 -1.21 18.21 -13.16
N CYS A 74 -0.71 17.02 -13.41
CA CYS A 74 -1.33 16.08 -14.34
C CYS A 74 -2.71 15.63 -13.83
N GLU A 75 -2.82 15.33 -12.54
CA GLU A 75 -4.08 14.98 -11.89
C GLU A 75 -5.12 16.08 -12.08
N GLN A 76 -4.77 17.33 -11.83
CA GLN A 76 -5.64 18.48 -12.00
C GLN A 76 -6.03 18.71 -13.47
N ASN A 77 -5.08 18.60 -14.38
CA ASN A 77 -5.33 18.76 -15.82
C ASN A 77 -6.25 17.69 -16.39
N LEU A 78 -6.25 16.49 -15.81
CA LEU A 78 -7.14 15.39 -16.17
C LEU A 78 -8.50 15.48 -15.48
N GLY A 79 -8.71 16.45 -14.57
CA GLY A 79 -9.94 16.61 -13.82
C GLY A 79 -10.17 15.49 -12.79
N LEU A 80 -9.11 14.84 -12.33
CA LEU A 80 -9.17 13.84 -11.27
C LEU A 80 -9.32 14.53 -9.90
N THR A 81 -9.83 13.82 -8.94
CA THR A 81 -10.04 14.33 -7.57
C THR A 81 -9.28 13.45 -6.56
N TRP A 82 -7.96 13.31 -6.77
CA TRP A 82 -7.12 12.51 -5.91
C TRP A 82 -6.82 13.20 -4.60
N PHE A 83 -6.74 12.42 -3.55
CA PHE A 83 -6.21 12.85 -2.26
C PHE A 83 -4.68 12.97 -2.31
N ASP A 84 -4.10 13.63 -1.32
CA ASP A 84 -2.65 13.86 -1.25
C ASP A 84 -1.85 12.55 -1.15
N ASP A 85 -2.36 11.56 -0.44
CA ASP A 85 -1.78 10.23 -0.34
C ASP A 85 -1.73 9.49 -1.68
N GLN A 86 -2.75 9.65 -2.53
CA GLN A 86 -2.76 9.08 -3.87
C GLN A 86 -1.72 9.76 -4.79
N VAL A 87 -1.60 11.07 -4.73
CA VAL A 87 -0.56 11.80 -5.46
C VAL A 87 0.84 11.40 -4.98
N ASP A 88 1.04 11.33 -3.68
CA ASP A 88 2.30 10.91 -3.09
C ASP A 88 2.63 9.45 -3.42
N GLY A 89 1.64 8.58 -3.44
CA GLY A 89 1.77 7.19 -3.85
C GLY A 89 2.24 7.04 -5.29
N VAL A 90 1.60 7.73 -6.23
CA VAL A 90 2.00 7.72 -7.65
C VAL A 90 3.39 8.33 -7.85
N ALA A 91 3.70 9.45 -7.17
CA ALA A 91 5.02 10.05 -7.24
C ALA A 91 6.12 9.11 -6.69
N SER A 92 5.84 8.41 -5.60
CA SER A 92 6.75 7.42 -5.02
C SER A 92 6.98 6.23 -5.95
N LEU A 93 5.93 5.74 -6.60
CA LEU A 93 6.02 4.70 -7.62
C LEU A 93 6.93 5.12 -8.77
N LEU A 94 6.68 6.30 -9.36
CA LEU A 94 7.49 6.83 -10.47
C LEU A 94 8.94 7.08 -10.04
N ASN A 95 9.16 7.56 -8.82
CA ASN A 95 10.50 7.74 -8.29
C ASN A 95 11.26 6.42 -8.19
N LYS A 96 10.61 5.41 -7.65
CA LYS A 96 11.20 4.07 -7.50
C LYS A 96 11.55 3.44 -8.85
N GLU A 97 10.67 3.59 -9.83
CA GLU A 97 10.81 2.90 -11.11
C GLU A 97 11.70 3.64 -12.12
N TYR A 98 11.66 4.97 -12.13
CA TYR A 98 12.28 5.74 -13.22
C TYR A 98 13.25 6.82 -12.78
N TYR A 99 12.96 7.55 -11.70
CA TYR A 99 13.75 8.74 -11.37
C TYR A 99 14.88 8.47 -10.39
N ASN A 100 14.63 7.67 -9.35
CA ASN A 100 15.59 7.31 -8.30
C ASN A 100 16.19 8.50 -7.57
N PHE A 101 15.40 9.55 -7.32
CA PHE A 101 15.82 10.65 -6.46
C PHE A 101 15.95 10.16 -5.03
N GLY A 102 16.97 10.64 -4.33
CA GLY A 102 17.07 10.46 -2.87
C GLY A 102 16.00 11.26 -2.12
N ASP A 103 15.81 10.87 -0.86
CA ASP A 103 14.90 11.57 0.06
C ASP A 103 15.44 12.94 0.49
#